data_5e975340f353158b7ffe2bda19cbeaf0
#
_entry.id   5e975340f353158b7ffe2bda19cbeaf0
#
_cell.length_a   1.000
_cell.length_b   1.000
_cell.length_c   1.000
_cell.angle_alpha   90.00
_cell.angle_beta   90.00
_cell.angle_gamma   90.00
#
_symmetry.space_group_name_H-M   'P 1'
#
loop_
_entity.id
_entity.type
_entity.pdbx_description
1 polymer ?
#
loop_
_entity_poly.entity_id
_entity_poly.type
_entity_poly.pdbx_seq_one_letter_code
_entity_poly.pdbx_strand_id
1 'polypeptide(L)'
;KTHDGCERKIIMHIEPGFVTPAKVAIANAGAIGVFAWGCKEQIKEFMGQPWVPLKSLLAAGFFSVFMQSFNMPVGPSELHFVGAMVMYLTLGFTPTLIGFAVGLLFQGLVFNPGDLYHLGVNSLSLMLPLIGVHYISGRRYFDQSLSKRLSWARILKLDAMYYTGVTGMVGFWLMIGEVATPFSSWAAFAGSYLAVVACEPV
;
A
#
# COMPACT_ATOMS: atom_id res chain seq x y z
N LYS A 1 -31.70 17.08 -25.92
CA LYS A 1 -31.53 16.79 -24.46
C LYS A 1 -31.01 15.38 -24.35
N THR A 2 -29.72 15.22 -24.48
CA THR A 2 -29.00 13.98 -24.21
C THR A 2 -28.49 14.08 -22.78
N HIS A 3 -29.07 13.27 -21.90
CA HIS A 3 -28.50 12.98 -20.59
C HIS A 3 -27.24 12.13 -20.83
N ASP A 4 -26.09 12.76 -20.92
CA ASP A 4 -24.82 12.09 -20.67
C ASP A 4 -24.77 11.73 -19.19
N GLY A 5 -25.21 10.50 -18.89
CA GLY A 5 -24.90 9.83 -17.65
C GLY A 5 -23.40 9.58 -17.62
N CYS A 6 -22.64 10.51 -17.05
CA CYS A 6 -21.26 10.28 -16.70
C CYS A 6 -21.26 9.20 -15.61
N GLU A 7 -21.18 7.93 -16.04
CA GLU A 7 -20.76 6.84 -15.17
C GLU A 7 -19.37 7.24 -14.65
N ARG A 8 -19.32 7.77 -13.44
CA ARG A 8 -18.05 7.89 -12.71
C ARG A 8 -17.53 6.48 -12.52
N LYS A 9 -16.68 6.04 -13.46
CA LYS A 9 -15.84 4.87 -13.22
C LYS A 9 -15.14 5.11 -11.88
N ILE A 10 -15.43 4.27 -10.93
CA ILE A 10 -14.68 4.19 -9.67
C ILE A 10 -13.31 3.71 -10.09
N ILE A 11 -12.34 4.62 -10.15
CA ILE A 11 -10.96 4.34 -10.54
C ILE A 11 -10.18 4.25 -9.24
N MET A 12 -9.77 3.06 -8.87
CA MET A 12 -8.93 2.79 -7.70
C MET A 12 -7.49 3.22 -8.05
N HIS A 13 -6.88 4.13 -7.25
CA HIS A 13 -5.48 4.55 -7.38
C HIS A 13 -5.25 5.83 -8.22
N ILE A 14 -3.99 6.20 -8.46
CA ILE A 14 -3.61 7.33 -9.32
C ILE A 14 -4.12 7.06 -10.73
N GLU A 15 -4.97 7.96 -11.24
CA GLU A 15 -5.67 7.78 -12.52
C GLU A 15 -4.69 7.56 -13.70
N PRO A 16 -5.04 6.66 -14.64
CA PRO A 16 -4.32 6.54 -15.89
C PRO A 16 -4.23 7.88 -16.62
N GLY A 17 -3.00 8.29 -16.97
CA GLY A 17 -2.73 9.60 -17.59
C GLY A 17 -2.12 10.66 -16.68
N PHE A 18 -2.13 10.46 -15.36
CA PHE A 18 -1.43 11.36 -14.44
C PHE A 18 0.09 11.28 -14.55
N VAL A 19 0.62 10.10 -14.88
CA VAL A 19 2.07 9.85 -15.00
C VAL A 19 2.38 9.40 -16.41
N THR A 20 3.44 9.95 -17.02
CA THR A 20 3.85 9.57 -18.39
C THR A 20 4.20 8.09 -18.51
N PRO A 21 4.02 7.46 -19.67
CA PRO A 21 4.38 6.06 -19.91
C PRO A 21 5.83 5.72 -19.52
N ALA A 22 6.77 6.63 -19.78
CA ALA A 22 8.18 6.43 -19.43
C ALA A 22 8.37 6.37 -17.89
N LYS A 23 7.74 7.26 -17.13
CA LYS A 23 7.79 7.27 -15.67
C LYS A 23 7.12 6.02 -15.09
N VAL A 24 6.00 5.57 -15.69
CA VAL A 24 5.33 4.32 -15.30
C VAL A 24 6.24 3.11 -15.54
N ALA A 25 6.93 3.04 -16.68
CA ALA A 25 7.88 1.97 -16.96
C ALA A 25 9.03 1.94 -15.94
N ILE A 26 9.58 3.11 -15.58
CA ILE A 26 10.59 3.23 -14.53
C ILE A 26 10.03 2.80 -13.16
N ALA A 27 8.80 3.19 -12.82
CA ALA A 27 8.16 2.78 -11.59
C ALA A 27 7.93 1.26 -11.53
N ASN A 28 7.50 0.64 -12.63
CA ASN A 28 7.33 -0.81 -12.71
C ASN A 28 8.66 -1.55 -12.53
N ALA A 29 9.73 -1.10 -13.21
CA ALA A 29 11.07 -1.66 -13.03
C ALA A 29 11.60 -1.44 -11.60
N GLY A 30 11.37 -0.25 -11.04
CA GLY A 30 11.72 0.09 -9.66
C GLY A 30 10.99 -0.78 -8.63
N ALA A 31 9.70 -1.04 -8.85
CA ALA A 31 8.90 -1.91 -7.98
C ALA A 31 9.44 -3.34 -7.94
N ILE A 32 9.83 -3.89 -9.11
CA ILE A 32 10.47 -5.21 -9.21
C ILE A 32 11.79 -5.21 -8.43
N GLY A 33 12.61 -4.16 -8.60
CA GLY A 33 13.89 -4.02 -7.89
C GLY A 33 13.72 -3.93 -6.38
N VAL A 34 12.79 -3.11 -5.91
CA VAL A 34 12.47 -2.94 -4.48
C VAL A 34 11.91 -4.23 -3.88
N PHE A 35 11.02 -4.91 -4.60
CA PHE A 35 10.48 -6.20 -4.18
C PHE A 35 11.57 -7.26 -4.06
N ALA A 36 12.41 -7.40 -5.09
CA ALA A 36 13.51 -8.34 -5.10
C ALA A 36 14.52 -8.04 -3.98
N TRP A 37 14.84 -6.77 -3.74
CA TRP A 37 15.70 -6.37 -2.64
C TRP A 37 15.08 -6.66 -1.27
N GLY A 38 13.82 -6.33 -1.06
CA GLY A 38 13.10 -6.61 0.18
C GLY A 38 12.97 -8.10 0.48
N CYS A 39 12.83 -8.94 -0.56
CA CYS A 39 12.80 -10.39 -0.42
C CYS A 39 14.18 -11.00 -0.22
N LYS A 40 15.25 -10.40 -0.78
CA LYS A 40 16.61 -10.97 -0.76
C LYS A 40 17.10 -11.23 0.67
N GLU A 41 16.93 -10.30 1.57
CA GLU A 41 17.39 -10.44 2.96
C GLU A 41 16.60 -11.50 3.71
N GLN A 42 15.37 -11.77 3.28
CA GLN A 42 14.43 -12.68 3.92
C GLN A 42 14.30 -14.04 3.18
N ILE A 43 15.03 -14.22 2.07
CA ILE A 43 14.87 -15.42 1.22
C ILE A 43 15.21 -16.71 1.98
N LYS A 44 16.19 -16.64 2.90
CA LYS A 44 16.57 -17.76 3.76
C LYS A 44 15.42 -18.13 4.71
N GLU A 45 14.75 -17.13 5.25
CA GLU A 45 13.57 -17.31 6.10
C GLU A 45 12.41 -17.88 5.29
N PHE A 46 12.18 -17.37 4.10
CA PHE A 46 11.15 -17.86 3.19
C PHE A 46 11.37 -19.33 2.82
N MET A 47 12.60 -19.73 2.50
CA MET A 47 12.93 -21.12 2.15
C MET A 47 13.00 -22.06 3.35
N GLY A 48 13.37 -21.54 4.52
CA GLY A 48 13.54 -22.33 5.75
C GLY A 48 12.27 -22.51 6.59
N GLN A 49 11.26 -21.68 6.36
CA GLN A 49 10.02 -21.70 7.15
C GLN A 49 8.79 -22.00 6.26
N PRO A 50 8.21 -23.22 6.36
CA PRO A 50 7.10 -23.64 5.49
C PRO A 50 5.84 -22.79 5.64
N TRP A 51 5.72 -22.03 6.73
CA TRP A 51 4.57 -21.15 7.01
C TRP A 51 4.62 -19.80 6.31
N VAL A 52 5.78 -19.37 5.79
CA VAL A 52 5.92 -18.05 5.13
C VAL A 52 5.07 -17.95 3.87
N PRO A 53 5.03 -18.94 2.96
CA PRO A 53 4.13 -18.91 1.82
C PRO A 53 2.65 -18.82 2.22
N LEU A 54 2.23 -19.58 3.23
CA LEU A 54 0.85 -19.52 3.72
C LEU A 54 0.52 -18.15 4.32
N LYS A 55 1.41 -17.59 5.13
CA LYS A 55 1.24 -16.24 5.68
C LYS A 55 1.19 -15.18 4.58
N SER A 56 1.97 -15.33 3.50
CA SER A 56 1.95 -14.43 2.35
C SER A 56 0.63 -14.51 1.59
N LEU A 57 0.08 -15.69 1.43
CA LEU A 57 -1.24 -15.89 0.82
C LEU A 57 -2.34 -15.28 1.68
N LEU A 58 -2.28 -15.48 3.00
CA LEU A 58 -3.21 -14.86 3.95
C LEU A 58 -3.10 -13.34 3.91
N ALA A 59 -1.88 -12.79 3.85
CA ALA A 59 -1.66 -11.35 3.72
C ALA A 59 -2.25 -10.80 2.41
N ALA A 60 -2.06 -11.49 1.28
CA ALA A 60 -2.63 -11.08 0.00
C ALA A 60 -4.17 -11.13 0.01
N GLY A 61 -4.76 -12.18 0.60
CA GLY A 61 -6.20 -12.30 0.76
C GLY A 61 -6.78 -11.20 1.66
N PHE A 62 -6.17 -10.99 2.82
CA PHE A 62 -6.56 -9.92 3.75
C PHE A 62 -6.49 -8.54 3.09
N PHE A 63 -5.35 -8.22 2.46
CA PHE A 63 -5.16 -6.99 1.72
C PHE A 63 -6.25 -6.80 0.65
N SER A 64 -6.51 -7.83 -0.16
CA SER A 64 -7.49 -7.74 -1.24
C SER A 64 -8.91 -7.52 -0.73
N VAL A 65 -9.31 -8.19 0.36
CA VAL A 65 -10.63 -7.99 0.98
C VAL A 65 -10.78 -6.57 1.51
N PHE A 66 -9.77 -6.08 2.24
CA PHE A 66 -9.84 -4.73 2.82
C PHE A 66 -9.82 -3.65 1.75
N MET A 67 -9.00 -3.78 0.72
CA MET A 67 -8.96 -2.86 -0.41
C MET A 67 -10.31 -2.74 -1.12
N GLN A 68 -11.05 -3.84 -1.24
CA GLN A 68 -12.38 -3.83 -1.88
C GLN A 68 -13.50 -3.35 -0.95
N SER A 69 -13.40 -3.67 0.34
CA SER A 69 -14.47 -3.39 1.29
C SER A 69 -14.45 -1.95 1.82
N PHE A 70 -13.28 -1.35 1.92
CA PHE A 70 -13.07 -0.06 2.56
C PHE A 70 -12.28 0.88 1.66
N ASN A 71 -12.97 1.44 0.67
CA ASN A 71 -12.41 2.48 -0.21
C ASN A 71 -13.31 3.70 -0.23
N MET A 72 -12.71 4.87 -0.37
CA MET A 72 -13.40 6.14 -0.51
C MET A 72 -12.58 7.10 -1.37
N PRO A 73 -13.17 7.66 -2.45
CA PRO A 73 -12.45 8.64 -3.25
C PRO A 73 -12.25 9.94 -2.46
N VAL A 74 -11.00 10.40 -2.40
CA VAL A 74 -10.63 11.66 -1.73
C VAL A 74 -9.66 12.43 -2.61
N GLY A 75 -10.15 13.48 -3.26
CA GLY A 75 -9.34 14.34 -4.11
C GLY A 75 -8.73 13.57 -5.30
N PRO A 76 -7.39 13.63 -5.48
CA PRO A 76 -6.70 13.05 -6.63
C PRO A 76 -6.42 11.54 -6.49
N SER A 77 -6.81 10.91 -5.39
CA SER A 77 -6.54 9.51 -5.11
C SER A 77 -7.65 8.91 -4.26
N GLU A 78 -7.55 7.63 -3.97
CA GLU A 78 -8.49 6.94 -3.09
C GLU A 78 -7.87 6.61 -1.75
N LEU A 79 -8.68 6.76 -0.71
CA LEU A 79 -8.38 6.33 0.64
C LEU A 79 -8.73 4.85 0.76
N HIS A 80 -7.76 4.04 1.17
CA HIS A 80 -7.96 2.63 1.44
C HIS A 80 -7.59 2.29 2.88
N PHE A 81 -8.45 1.51 3.49
CA PHE A 81 -8.10 0.85 4.75
C PHE A 81 -7.41 -0.46 4.43
N VAL A 82 -6.13 -0.56 4.75
CA VAL A 82 -5.29 -1.70 4.34
C VAL A 82 -5.03 -2.67 5.48
N GLY A 83 -5.13 -2.24 6.73
CA GLY A 83 -4.71 -3.05 7.89
C GLY A 83 -3.20 -3.36 7.88
N ALA A 84 -2.40 -2.44 7.35
CA ALA A 84 -1.00 -2.68 7.01
C ALA A 84 -0.17 -3.07 8.23
N MET A 85 -0.29 -2.35 9.32
CA MET A 85 0.53 -2.61 10.50
C MET A 85 0.00 -3.77 11.34
N VAL A 86 -1.28 -4.06 11.29
CA VAL A 86 -1.85 -5.28 11.87
C VAL A 86 -1.30 -6.51 11.14
N MET A 87 -1.32 -6.51 9.79
CA MET A 87 -0.70 -7.58 9.00
C MET A 87 0.79 -7.71 9.28
N TYR A 88 1.51 -6.58 9.28
CA TYR A 88 2.94 -6.54 9.53
C TYR A 88 3.31 -7.13 10.89
N LEU A 89 2.62 -6.72 11.95
CA LEU A 89 2.89 -7.17 13.31
C LEU A 89 2.44 -8.61 13.57
N THR A 90 1.43 -9.12 12.85
CA THR A 90 0.92 -10.50 13.01
C THR A 90 1.63 -11.49 12.11
N LEU A 91 1.71 -11.22 10.82
CA LEU A 91 2.20 -12.16 9.82
C LEU A 91 3.72 -12.03 9.59
N GLY A 92 4.29 -10.83 9.82
CA GLY A 92 5.69 -10.53 9.63
C GLY A 92 5.97 -9.65 8.41
N PHE A 93 7.21 -9.18 8.29
CA PHE A 93 7.62 -8.25 7.23
C PHE A 93 7.49 -8.87 5.83
N THR A 94 8.16 -10.02 5.61
CA THR A 94 8.19 -10.70 4.31
C THR A 94 6.80 -11.11 3.82
N PRO A 95 5.94 -11.76 4.63
CA PRO A 95 4.57 -12.05 4.23
C PRO A 95 3.76 -10.82 3.85
N THR A 96 3.89 -9.71 4.59
CA THR A 96 3.16 -8.48 4.29
C THR A 96 3.66 -7.83 3.00
N LEU A 97 4.98 -7.80 2.78
CA LEU A 97 5.57 -7.28 1.54
C LEU A 97 5.09 -8.05 0.31
N ILE A 98 5.13 -9.40 0.39
CA ILE A 98 4.63 -10.27 -0.67
C ILE A 98 3.12 -10.11 -0.82
N GLY A 99 2.40 -10.00 0.30
CA GLY A 99 0.96 -9.79 0.32
C GLY A 99 0.52 -8.53 -0.42
N PHE A 100 1.25 -7.43 -0.27
CA PHE A 100 0.98 -6.20 -1.02
C PHE A 100 1.21 -6.39 -2.53
N ALA A 101 2.35 -6.98 -2.93
CA ALA A 101 2.66 -7.18 -4.34
C ALA A 101 1.65 -8.13 -5.02
N VAL A 102 1.37 -9.28 -4.39
CA VAL A 102 0.44 -10.28 -4.91
C VAL A 102 -1.00 -9.77 -4.85
N GLY A 103 -1.38 -9.09 -3.77
CA GLY A 103 -2.71 -8.52 -3.61
C GLY A 103 -3.01 -7.44 -4.64
N LEU A 104 -2.09 -6.51 -4.91
CA LEU A 104 -2.24 -5.50 -5.98
C LEU A 104 -2.32 -6.15 -7.37
N LEU A 105 -1.49 -7.16 -7.64
CA LEU A 105 -1.56 -7.90 -8.89
C LEU A 105 -2.92 -8.58 -9.03
N PHE A 106 -3.41 -9.24 -7.98
CA PHE A 106 -4.73 -9.88 -7.97
C PHE A 106 -5.85 -8.85 -8.18
N GLN A 107 -5.78 -7.69 -7.53
CA GLN A 107 -6.73 -6.59 -7.72
C GLN A 107 -6.80 -6.17 -9.19
N GLY A 108 -5.64 -5.93 -9.81
CA GLY A 108 -5.58 -5.55 -11.21
C GLY A 108 -6.08 -6.63 -12.16
N LEU A 109 -5.79 -7.92 -11.89
CA LEU A 109 -6.23 -9.03 -12.75
C LEU A 109 -7.73 -9.30 -12.66
N VAL A 110 -8.32 -9.17 -11.47
CA VAL A 110 -9.69 -9.64 -11.20
C VAL A 110 -10.71 -8.51 -11.21
N PHE A 111 -10.37 -7.36 -10.61
CA PHE A 111 -11.34 -6.29 -10.38
C PHE A 111 -11.15 -5.11 -11.34
N ASN A 112 -9.93 -4.65 -11.55
CA ASN A 112 -9.68 -3.49 -12.38
C ASN A 112 -8.41 -3.64 -13.25
N PRO A 113 -8.52 -4.21 -14.46
CA PRO A 113 -7.36 -4.40 -15.35
C PRO A 113 -6.60 -3.11 -15.70
N GLY A 114 -7.24 -1.94 -15.59
CA GLY A 114 -6.59 -0.64 -15.79
C GLY A 114 -5.47 -0.37 -14.79
N ASP A 115 -5.57 -0.90 -13.57
CA ASP A 115 -4.58 -0.70 -12.51
C ASP A 115 -3.27 -1.44 -12.78
N LEU A 116 -3.28 -2.47 -13.64
CA LEU A 116 -2.06 -3.18 -14.03
C LEU A 116 -1.04 -2.27 -14.71
N TYR A 117 -1.52 -1.23 -15.42
CA TYR A 117 -0.62 -0.25 -16.02
C TYR A 117 0.18 0.51 -14.98
N HIS A 118 -0.44 0.88 -13.86
CA HIS A 118 0.16 1.61 -12.75
C HIS A 118 0.62 0.70 -11.59
N LEU A 119 0.72 -0.61 -11.82
CA LEU A 119 1.04 -1.58 -10.77
C LEU A 119 2.31 -1.21 -9.99
N GLY A 120 3.37 -0.75 -10.68
CA GLY A 120 4.61 -0.34 -10.03
C GLY A 120 4.48 0.92 -9.21
N VAL A 121 3.72 1.91 -9.66
CA VAL A 121 3.42 3.15 -8.92
C VAL A 121 2.72 2.79 -7.61
N ASN A 122 1.68 1.97 -7.68
CA ASN A 122 0.89 1.54 -6.52
C ASN A 122 1.71 0.63 -5.59
N SER A 123 2.49 -0.29 -6.15
CA SER A 123 3.37 -1.17 -5.36
C SER A 123 4.44 -0.38 -4.60
N LEU A 124 5.11 0.57 -5.25
CA LEU A 124 6.10 1.42 -4.58
C LEU A 124 5.48 2.26 -3.47
N SER A 125 4.25 2.77 -3.69
CA SER A 125 3.53 3.58 -2.70
C SER A 125 3.19 2.82 -1.42
N LEU A 126 3.11 1.49 -1.46
CA LEU A 126 2.87 0.64 -0.29
C LEU A 126 4.15 -0.02 0.25
N MET A 127 5.02 -0.51 -0.64
CA MET A 127 6.21 -1.26 -0.23
C MET A 127 7.28 -0.37 0.39
N LEU A 128 7.55 0.82 -0.18
CA LEU A 128 8.58 1.70 0.38
C LEU A 128 8.26 2.20 1.78
N PRO A 129 7.03 2.65 2.09
CA PRO A 129 6.63 2.95 3.47
C PRO A 129 6.76 1.75 4.42
N LEU A 130 6.36 0.55 4.00
CA LEU A 130 6.50 -0.67 4.81
C LEU A 130 7.97 -0.96 5.12
N ILE A 131 8.84 -0.88 4.13
CA ILE A 131 10.29 -1.04 4.29
C ILE A 131 10.83 0.03 5.24
N GLY A 132 10.44 1.29 5.06
CA GLY A 132 10.83 2.39 5.94
C GLY A 132 10.43 2.14 7.39
N VAL A 133 9.17 1.76 7.63
CA VAL A 133 8.69 1.40 8.98
C VAL A 133 9.49 0.25 9.57
N HIS A 134 9.76 -0.80 8.78
CA HIS A 134 10.51 -1.98 9.24
C HIS A 134 11.90 -1.60 9.74
N TYR A 135 12.67 -0.88 8.94
CA TYR A 135 14.05 -0.54 9.28
C TYR A 135 14.17 0.58 10.34
N ILE A 136 13.27 1.55 10.33
CA ILE A 136 13.33 2.67 11.29
C ILE A 136 12.85 2.26 12.68
N SER A 137 11.78 1.48 12.79
CA SER A 137 11.11 1.25 14.07
C SER A 137 10.58 -0.15 14.30
N GLY A 138 10.12 -0.83 13.26
CA GLY A 138 9.31 -2.02 13.39
C GLY A 138 10.09 -3.28 13.76
N ARG A 139 11.29 -3.44 13.19
CA ARG A 139 12.13 -4.63 13.36
C ARG A 139 12.33 -5.04 14.82
N ARG A 140 12.57 -4.09 15.70
CA ARG A 140 12.81 -4.32 17.13
C ARG A 140 11.66 -4.94 17.90
N TYR A 141 10.43 -4.93 17.34
CA TYR A 141 9.27 -5.49 18.00
C TYR A 141 9.12 -7.00 17.79
N PHE A 142 9.84 -7.56 16.81
CA PHE A 142 9.75 -8.99 16.50
C PHE A 142 10.44 -9.89 17.54
N ASP A 143 11.32 -9.33 18.38
CA ASP A 143 11.94 -10.04 19.51
C ASP A 143 10.97 -10.20 20.70
N GLN A 144 9.76 -9.65 20.59
CA GLN A 144 8.75 -9.69 21.67
C GLN A 144 7.63 -10.67 21.34
N SER A 145 6.94 -11.12 22.39
CA SER A 145 5.73 -11.96 22.22
C SER A 145 4.65 -11.22 21.43
N LEU A 146 3.79 -11.98 20.74
CA LEU A 146 2.73 -11.43 19.89
C LEU A 146 1.80 -10.46 20.67
N SER A 147 1.41 -10.82 21.89
CA SER A 147 0.55 -9.97 22.74
C SER A 147 1.20 -8.60 23.06
N LYS A 148 2.50 -8.58 23.27
CA LYS A 148 3.23 -7.33 23.46
C LYS A 148 3.40 -6.56 22.15
N ARG A 149 3.58 -7.24 21.02
CA ARG A 149 3.68 -6.65 19.70
C ARG A 149 2.41 -5.90 19.30
N LEU A 150 1.25 -6.48 19.55
CA LEU A 150 -0.07 -5.96 19.18
C LEU A 150 -0.62 -4.95 20.19
N SER A 151 0.23 -4.14 20.83
CA SER A 151 -0.28 -3.06 21.68
C SER A 151 -0.81 -1.89 20.83
N TRP A 152 -1.93 -1.31 21.23
CA TRP A 152 -2.58 -0.16 20.59
C TRP A 152 -1.61 0.97 20.26
N ALA A 153 -0.82 1.39 21.24
CA ALA A 153 0.15 2.49 21.06
C ALA A 153 1.20 2.18 19.98
N ARG A 154 1.55 0.91 19.77
CA ARG A 154 2.49 0.50 18.72
C ARG A 154 1.84 0.48 17.35
N ILE A 155 0.64 -0.08 17.27
CA ILE A 155 -0.12 -0.09 16.03
C ILE A 155 -0.28 1.35 15.57
N LEU A 156 -0.87 2.22 16.38
CA LEU A 156 -1.07 3.64 16.05
C LEU A 156 0.23 4.34 15.64
N LYS A 157 1.33 4.09 16.36
CA LYS A 157 2.64 4.69 16.02
C LYS A 157 3.14 4.24 14.67
N LEU A 158 3.08 2.94 14.39
CA LEU A 158 3.57 2.38 13.13
C LEU A 158 2.67 2.73 11.97
N ASP A 159 1.33 2.77 12.19
CA ASP A 159 0.37 3.24 11.20
C ASP A 159 0.58 4.71 10.86
N ALA A 160 0.77 5.58 11.83
CA ALA A 160 1.10 6.97 11.58
C ALA A 160 2.36 7.11 10.73
N MET A 161 3.40 6.33 11.02
CA MET A 161 4.63 6.30 10.20
C MET A 161 4.36 5.77 8.80
N TYR A 162 3.62 4.68 8.69
CA TYR A 162 3.30 4.01 7.42
C TYR A 162 2.49 4.93 6.50
N TYR A 163 1.37 5.46 6.99
CA TYR A 163 0.50 6.32 6.19
C TYR A 163 1.12 7.69 5.90
N THR A 164 2.01 8.20 6.76
CA THR A 164 2.86 9.34 6.39
C THR A 164 3.73 9.01 5.18
N GLY A 165 4.30 7.83 5.13
CA GLY A 165 5.06 7.35 3.97
C GLY A 165 4.18 7.19 2.72
N VAL A 166 2.99 6.59 2.86
CA VAL A 166 2.03 6.42 1.75
C VAL A 166 1.60 7.78 1.18
N THR A 167 1.18 8.71 2.03
CA THR A 167 0.78 10.06 1.59
C THR A 167 1.94 10.83 0.97
N GLY A 168 3.15 10.65 1.50
CA GLY A 168 4.39 11.18 0.91
C GLY A 168 4.65 10.61 -0.49
N MET A 169 4.47 9.31 -0.70
CA MET A 169 4.62 8.68 -2.02
C MET A 169 3.55 9.16 -3.00
N VAL A 170 2.30 9.30 -2.57
CA VAL A 170 1.25 9.89 -3.41
C VAL A 170 1.61 11.32 -3.77
N GLY A 171 2.04 12.14 -2.81
CA GLY A 171 2.52 13.50 -3.07
C GLY A 171 3.68 13.54 -4.07
N PHE A 172 4.64 12.61 -3.97
CA PHE A 172 5.74 12.47 -4.94
C PHE A 172 5.22 12.20 -6.36
N TRP A 173 4.31 11.24 -6.53
CA TRP A 173 3.74 10.93 -7.84
C TRP A 173 2.94 12.09 -8.43
N LEU A 174 2.18 12.81 -7.60
CA LEU A 174 1.44 14.00 -8.03
C LEU A 174 2.40 15.13 -8.44
N MET A 175 3.51 15.30 -7.73
CA MET A 175 4.51 16.33 -8.04
C MET A 175 5.23 16.08 -9.36
N ILE A 176 5.54 14.82 -9.69
CA ILE A 176 6.18 14.45 -10.96
C ILE A 176 5.16 14.13 -12.06
N GLY A 177 3.86 14.18 -11.76
CA GLY A 177 2.79 13.94 -12.71
C GLY A 177 2.67 15.02 -13.77
N GLU A 178 1.89 14.74 -14.83
CA GLU A 178 1.63 15.71 -15.93
C GLU A 178 0.47 16.66 -15.59
N VAL A 179 -0.37 16.29 -14.61
CA VAL A 179 -1.52 17.09 -14.20
C VAL A 179 -1.18 17.87 -12.95
N ALA A 180 -1.24 19.20 -13.04
CA ALA A 180 -1.02 20.05 -11.88
C ALA A 180 -2.11 19.82 -10.82
N THR A 181 -1.72 19.27 -9.68
CA THR A 181 -2.62 19.02 -8.56
C THR A 181 -2.39 20.09 -7.49
N PRO A 182 -3.45 20.84 -7.07
CA PRO A 182 -3.31 21.80 -6.00
C PRO A 182 -2.82 21.13 -4.69
N PHE A 183 -1.94 21.81 -3.98
CA PHE A 183 -1.45 21.34 -2.68
C PHE A 183 -2.60 21.07 -1.68
N SER A 184 -3.66 21.89 -1.72
CA SER A 184 -4.85 21.71 -0.89
C SER A 184 -5.55 20.36 -1.13
N SER A 185 -5.58 19.86 -2.36
CA SER A 185 -6.16 18.55 -2.69
C SER A 185 -5.33 17.40 -2.12
N TRP A 186 -3.99 17.49 -2.21
CA TRP A 186 -3.11 16.53 -1.56
C TRP A 186 -3.20 16.61 -0.03
N ALA A 187 -3.27 17.81 0.54
CA ALA A 187 -3.40 18.01 1.98
C ALA A 187 -4.71 17.42 2.53
N ALA A 188 -5.83 17.58 1.81
CA ALA A 188 -7.09 16.96 2.15
C ALA A 188 -7.01 15.42 2.12
N PHE A 189 -6.37 14.86 1.08
CA PHE A 189 -6.09 13.43 0.97
C PHE A 189 -5.21 12.94 2.14
N ALA A 190 -4.10 13.61 2.41
CA ALA A 190 -3.22 13.25 3.52
C ALA A 190 -3.93 13.34 4.88
N GLY A 191 -4.76 14.37 5.08
CA GLY A 191 -5.56 14.56 6.29
C GLY A 191 -6.60 13.46 6.51
N SER A 192 -7.17 12.91 5.44
CA SER A 192 -8.15 11.82 5.54
C SER A 192 -7.57 10.54 6.17
N TYR A 193 -6.25 10.29 6.00
CA TYR A 193 -5.58 9.15 6.63
C TYR A 193 -5.47 9.26 8.15
N LEU A 194 -5.66 10.43 8.75
CA LEU A 194 -5.73 10.54 10.22
C LEU A 194 -6.90 9.73 10.78
N ALA A 195 -8.03 9.71 10.08
CA ALA A 195 -9.17 8.88 10.46
C ALA A 195 -8.86 7.38 10.32
N VAL A 196 -8.16 6.98 9.25
CA VAL A 196 -7.75 5.58 9.05
C VAL A 196 -6.83 5.14 10.18
N VAL A 197 -5.79 5.91 10.49
CA VAL A 197 -4.85 5.62 11.59
C VAL A 197 -5.59 5.47 12.93
N ALA A 198 -6.60 6.31 13.18
CA ALA A 198 -7.37 6.24 14.42
C ALA A 198 -8.27 4.99 14.50
N CYS A 199 -8.73 4.45 13.35
CA CYS A 199 -9.67 3.34 13.28
C CYS A 199 -8.98 1.98 13.07
N GLU A 200 -7.76 1.92 12.52
CA GLU A 200 -7.09 0.67 12.16
C GLU A 200 -6.90 -0.32 13.34
N PRO A 201 -6.66 0.13 14.59
CA PRO A 201 -6.54 -0.78 15.73
C PRO A 201 -7.86 -1.41 16.20
N VAL A 202 -9.03 -0.96 15.73
CA VAL A 202 -10.36 -1.47 16.15
C VAL A 202 -10.72 -2.72 15.37
#